data_b4814deedac5b545705c85236d107054
#
_entry.id   b4814deedac5b545705c85236d107054
#
_cell.length_a   1.000
_cell.length_b   1.000
_cell.length_c   1.000
_cell.angle_alpha   90.00
_cell.angle_beta   90.00
_cell.angle_gamma   90.00
#
_symmetry.space_group_name_H-M   'P 1'
#
loop_
_entity.id
_entity.type
_entity.pdbx_description
1 polymer ?
#
loop_
_entity_poly.entity_id
_entity_poly.type
_entity_poly.pdbx_seq_one_letter_code
_entity_poly.pdbx_strand_id
1 'polypeptide(L)'
;PTEETSQEPLVDIQPQEPEAPPEPTPEELAAQEVEDLLASLTLEEKVGQLFFVRVPDTDAVSDVSTYHLGGYILFGRDTADKTADALIQTIQSYQDAAAVDTGIPLLIGVDEEGGTVVRVSSNPHLRASKFPSPQKAYASGGMEAVLADTREKDFLLSALGFNVNLSPVADVSTNPADFMYDRTFGQDAAATADYVAQVVSQMAEDGMGSVLKHFPGYGNNVDTHTGIAVDQRPLESF
;
A
#
# COMPACT_ATOMS: atom_id res chain seq x y z
N PRO A 1 22.72 -80.54 35.27
CA PRO A 1 22.24 -79.54 34.41
C PRO A 1 22.27 -78.18 35.18
N THR A 2 23.21 -77.36 34.81
CA THR A 2 23.39 -75.97 35.35
C THR A 2 22.56 -75.02 34.56
N GLU A 3 21.66 -74.32 35.21
CA GLU A 3 20.91 -73.19 34.61
C GLU A 3 21.82 -71.94 34.56
N GLU A 4 22.08 -71.46 33.35
CA GLU A 4 22.77 -70.26 33.08
C GLU A 4 21.71 -69.09 33.10
N THR A 5 21.75 -68.28 34.14
CA THR A 5 20.92 -67.10 34.26
C THR A 5 21.57 -65.97 33.41
N SER A 6 20.97 -65.65 32.26
CA SER A 6 21.34 -64.55 31.44
C SER A 6 20.88 -63.23 32.13
N GLN A 7 21.79 -62.39 32.58
CA GLN A 7 21.55 -61.10 33.04
C GLN A 7 21.56 -60.10 31.81
N GLU A 8 20.41 -59.47 31.50
CA GLU A 8 20.37 -58.40 30.56
C GLU A 8 21.09 -57.14 31.13
N PRO A 9 21.84 -56.44 30.31
CA PRO A 9 22.51 -55.23 30.77
C PRO A 9 21.49 -54.11 31.07
N LEU A 10 21.61 -53.51 32.26
CA LEU A 10 20.89 -52.31 32.66
C LEU A 10 21.27 -51.15 31.72
N VAL A 11 20.30 -50.65 30.96
CA VAL A 11 20.46 -49.42 30.14
C VAL A 11 20.45 -48.25 31.10
N ASP A 12 21.58 -47.57 31.18
CA ASP A 12 21.76 -46.32 31.96
C ASP A 12 21.02 -45.20 31.22
N ILE A 13 19.79 -44.89 31.65
CA ILE A 13 18.99 -43.79 31.13
C ILE A 13 19.49 -42.50 31.79
N GLN A 14 20.42 -41.83 31.13
CA GLN A 14 20.79 -40.48 31.55
C GLN A 14 19.58 -39.53 31.33
N PRO A 15 19.27 -38.63 32.28
CA PRO A 15 18.26 -37.64 32.09
C PRO A 15 18.66 -36.73 30.91
N GLN A 16 17.87 -36.71 29.84
CA GLN A 16 18.04 -35.70 28.81
C GLN A 16 17.68 -34.32 29.43
N GLU A 17 18.63 -33.42 29.40
CA GLU A 17 18.39 -32.01 29.70
C GLU A 17 17.33 -31.50 28.71
N PRO A 18 16.29 -30.74 29.18
CA PRO A 18 15.28 -30.20 28.27
C PRO A 18 15.96 -29.35 27.19
N GLU A 19 15.72 -29.65 25.93
CA GLU A 19 16.16 -28.83 24.83
C GLU A 19 15.68 -27.37 25.06
N ALA A 20 16.59 -26.43 24.92
CA ALA A 20 16.23 -25.02 24.99
C ALA A 20 15.18 -24.70 23.91
N PRO A 21 14.17 -23.86 24.21
CA PRO A 21 13.22 -23.45 23.20
C PRO A 21 13.95 -22.90 21.95
N PRO A 22 13.45 -23.19 20.74
CA PRO A 22 14.05 -22.62 19.53
C PRO A 22 14.07 -21.08 19.61
N GLU A 23 15.12 -20.46 19.07
CA GLU A 23 15.17 -19.02 18.96
C GLU A 23 14.02 -18.52 18.06
N PRO A 24 13.35 -17.39 18.40
CA PRO A 24 12.26 -16.88 17.62
C PRO A 24 12.71 -16.51 16.21
N THR A 25 11.85 -16.77 15.24
CA THR A 25 12.07 -16.39 13.84
C THR A 25 11.99 -14.88 13.66
N PRO A 26 12.54 -14.32 12.57
CA PRO A 26 12.38 -12.87 12.26
C PRO A 26 10.91 -12.43 12.18
N GLU A 27 10.01 -13.30 11.70
CA GLU A 27 8.58 -13.03 11.63
C GLU A 27 7.93 -12.95 13.02
N GLU A 28 8.32 -13.85 13.92
CA GLU A 28 7.84 -13.84 15.30
C GLU A 28 8.35 -12.63 16.07
N LEU A 29 9.59 -12.20 15.83
CA LEU A 29 10.14 -10.98 16.42
C LEU A 29 9.40 -9.74 15.91
N ALA A 30 9.15 -9.64 14.60
CA ALA A 30 8.40 -8.53 14.01
C ALA A 30 6.95 -8.49 14.54
N ALA A 31 6.29 -9.64 14.68
CA ALA A 31 4.95 -9.71 15.26
C ALA A 31 4.96 -9.25 16.73
N GLN A 32 5.96 -9.65 17.51
CA GLN A 32 6.10 -9.20 18.91
C GLN A 32 6.33 -7.68 19.01
N GLU A 33 7.15 -7.10 18.13
CA GLU A 33 7.36 -5.65 18.08
C GLU A 33 6.05 -4.89 17.82
N VAL A 34 5.21 -5.40 16.90
CA VAL A 34 3.88 -4.82 16.61
C VAL A 34 2.97 -4.90 17.84
N GLU A 35 2.91 -6.04 18.52
CA GLU A 35 2.10 -6.21 19.73
C GLU A 35 2.58 -5.30 20.86
N ASP A 36 3.87 -5.18 21.08
CA ASP A 36 4.46 -4.32 22.11
C ASP A 36 4.16 -2.84 21.82
N LEU A 37 4.30 -2.42 20.56
CA LEU A 37 3.97 -1.07 20.14
C LEU A 37 2.47 -0.79 20.32
N LEU A 38 1.62 -1.71 19.86
CA LEU A 38 0.16 -1.60 20.04
C LEU A 38 -0.22 -1.54 21.53
N ALA A 39 0.44 -2.30 22.39
CA ALA A 39 0.21 -2.27 23.85
C ALA A 39 0.63 -0.95 24.48
N SER A 40 1.64 -0.27 23.93
CA SER A 40 2.14 1.01 24.46
C SER A 40 1.24 2.20 24.13
N LEU A 41 0.44 2.13 23.07
CA LEU A 41 -0.43 3.21 22.61
C LEU A 41 -1.66 3.38 23.51
N THR A 42 -2.04 4.63 23.76
CA THR A 42 -3.33 5.00 24.34
C THR A 42 -4.49 4.69 23.38
N LEU A 43 -5.72 4.75 23.85
CA LEU A 43 -6.91 4.58 22.99
C LEU A 43 -7.00 5.71 21.95
N GLU A 44 -6.68 6.94 22.32
CA GLU A 44 -6.70 8.11 21.44
C GLU A 44 -5.69 7.94 20.30
N GLU A 45 -4.45 7.55 20.62
CA GLU A 45 -3.43 7.25 19.61
C GLU A 45 -3.85 6.10 18.68
N LYS A 46 -4.38 5.01 19.22
CA LYS A 46 -4.91 3.89 18.41
C LYS A 46 -6.01 4.35 17.45
N VAL A 47 -6.93 5.20 17.90
CA VAL A 47 -7.99 5.74 17.05
C VAL A 47 -7.39 6.66 15.99
N GLY A 48 -6.45 7.53 16.35
CA GLY A 48 -5.74 8.42 15.41
C GLY A 48 -5.03 7.67 14.29
N GLN A 49 -4.39 6.53 14.60
CA GLN A 49 -3.70 5.68 13.63
C GLN A 49 -4.64 5.07 12.56
N LEU A 50 -5.95 5.03 12.79
CA LEU A 50 -6.92 4.58 11.79
C LEU A 50 -7.23 5.62 10.71
N PHE A 51 -6.77 6.86 10.88
CA PHE A 51 -7.06 7.95 9.95
C PHE A 51 -5.90 8.16 8.96
N PHE A 52 -6.18 7.89 7.70
CA PHE A 52 -5.37 8.22 6.54
C PHE A 52 -6.09 9.33 5.80
N VAL A 53 -5.68 10.59 6.02
CA VAL A 53 -6.45 11.77 5.67
C VAL A 53 -5.77 12.63 4.62
N ARG A 54 -6.54 13.46 3.91
CA ARG A 54 -5.97 14.47 3.02
C ARG A 54 -5.17 15.50 3.82
N VAL A 55 -3.99 15.87 3.31
CA VAL A 55 -3.20 16.97 3.89
C VAL A 55 -4.06 18.25 3.96
N PRO A 56 -4.20 18.89 5.15
CA PRO A 56 -4.94 20.14 5.29
C PRO A 56 -4.18 21.32 4.68
N ASP A 57 -4.87 22.44 4.48
CA ASP A 57 -4.27 23.65 3.93
C ASP A 57 -3.35 24.37 4.93
N THR A 58 -3.62 24.19 6.23
CA THR A 58 -2.87 24.77 7.36
C THR A 58 -2.65 23.69 8.41
N ASP A 59 -1.69 23.90 9.28
CA ASP A 59 -1.46 23.11 10.49
C ASP A 59 -1.06 21.65 10.26
N ALA A 60 -0.72 21.25 9.01
CA ALA A 60 -0.44 19.87 8.64
C ALA A 60 0.62 19.19 9.52
N VAL A 61 1.64 19.90 9.99
CA VAL A 61 2.67 19.33 10.87
C VAL A 61 2.14 19.12 12.28
N SER A 62 1.42 20.11 12.84
CA SER A 62 0.86 20.00 14.19
C SER A 62 -0.33 19.03 14.28
N ASP A 63 -1.08 18.88 13.20
CA ASP A 63 -2.23 17.96 13.14
C ASP A 63 -1.81 16.50 13.25
N VAL A 64 -0.60 16.15 12.84
CA VAL A 64 -0.04 14.80 13.03
C VAL A 64 -0.10 14.42 14.50
N SER A 65 0.43 15.27 15.39
CA SER A 65 0.48 15.02 16.84
C SER A 65 -0.86 15.35 17.53
N THR A 66 -1.61 16.34 17.03
CA THR A 66 -2.90 16.72 17.63
C THR A 66 -3.93 15.60 17.51
N TYR A 67 -3.90 14.87 16.42
CA TYR A 67 -4.86 13.80 16.11
C TYR A 67 -4.22 12.42 16.05
N HIS A 68 -2.92 12.28 16.32
CA HIS A 68 -2.17 11.01 16.26
C HIS A 68 -2.36 10.27 14.93
N LEU A 69 -2.29 10.98 13.81
CA LEU A 69 -2.70 10.48 12.49
C LEU A 69 -1.87 9.29 12.02
N GLY A 70 -2.54 8.33 11.38
CA GLY A 70 -1.90 7.19 10.72
C GLY A 70 -1.28 7.54 9.36
N GLY A 71 -1.71 8.63 8.71
CA GLY A 71 -1.12 9.03 7.45
C GLY A 71 -1.76 10.22 6.74
N TYR A 72 -1.05 10.69 5.70
CA TYR A 72 -1.47 11.76 4.81
C TYR A 72 -1.57 11.32 3.36
N ILE A 73 -2.64 11.73 2.69
CA ILE A 73 -2.80 11.64 1.23
C ILE A 73 -2.52 13.02 0.62
N LEU A 74 -1.53 13.09 -0.25
CA LEU A 74 -1.17 14.30 -0.99
C LEU A 74 -1.90 14.34 -2.32
N PHE A 75 -2.39 15.53 -2.67
CA PHE A 75 -3.08 15.80 -3.92
C PHE A 75 -2.24 16.67 -4.85
N GLY A 76 -2.72 16.89 -6.08
CA GLY A 76 -1.99 17.69 -7.06
C GLY A 76 -1.60 19.10 -6.57
N ARG A 77 -2.41 19.74 -5.70
CA ARG A 77 -2.08 21.03 -5.08
C ARG A 77 -0.86 20.96 -4.15
N ASP A 78 -0.63 19.79 -3.53
CA ASP A 78 0.44 19.60 -2.55
C ASP A 78 1.78 19.29 -3.23
N THR A 79 1.74 18.85 -4.49
CA THR A 79 2.90 18.52 -5.33
C THR A 79 3.17 19.55 -6.41
N ALA A 80 2.15 20.38 -6.80
CA ALA A 80 2.29 21.38 -7.84
C ALA A 80 3.41 22.40 -7.50
N ASP A 81 4.16 22.79 -8.51
CA ASP A 81 5.21 23.81 -8.43
C ASP A 81 6.35 23.52 -7.41
N LYS A 82 6.36 22.34 -6.77
CA LYS A 82 7.44 21.93 -5.87
C LYS A 82 8.61 21.32 -6.64
N THR A 83 9.82 21.65 -6.19
CA THR A 83 11.01 20.85 -6.54
C THR A 83 11.02 19.54 -5.74
N ALA A 84 11.80 18.56 -6.16
CA ALA A 84 11.96 17.31 -5.43
C ALA A 84 12.42 17.56 -3.98
N ASP A 85 13.45 18.38 -3.78
CA ASP A 85 13.95 18.71 -2.44
C ASP A 85 12.88 19.36 -1.55
N ALA A 86 12.09 20.27 -2.10
CA ALA A 86 11.03 20.93 -1.33
C ALA A 86 9.91 19.96 -0.94
N LEU A 87 9.56 19.01 -1.81
CA LEU A 87 8.57 17.98 -1.52
C LEU A 87 9.08 17.00 -0.47
N ILE A 88 10.32 16.52 -0.63
CA ILE A 88 10.98 15.64 0.35
C ILE A 88 11.03 16.29 1.72
N GLN A 89 11.45 17.56 1.82
CA GLN A 89 11.48 18.30 3.09
C GLN A 89 10.09 18.44 3.71
N THR A 90 9.07 18.68 2.88
CA THR A 90 7.68 18.77 3.36
C THR A 90 7.24 17.43 3.96
N ILE A 91 7.42 16.32 3.24
CA ILE A 91 7.06 14.98 3.71
C ILE A 91 7.88 14.61 4.96
N GLN A 92 9.17 14.93 4.98
CA GLN A 92 10.03 14.67 6.14
C GLN A 92 9.53 15.39 7.39
N SER A 93 9.03 16.63 7.26
CA SER A 93 8.48 17.35 8.42
C SER A 93 7.25 16.67 9.05
N TYR A 94 6.46 15.97 8.25
CA TYR A 94 5.34 15.14 8.75
C TYR A 94 5.86 13.89 9.47
N GLN A 95 6.85 13.22 8.89
CA GLN A 95 7.48 12.04 9.50
C GLN A 95 8.18 12.39 10.81
N ASP A 96 8.87 13.53 10.87
CA ASP A 96 9.52 14.00 12.10
C ASP A 96 8.49 14.26 13.22
N ALA A 97 7.32 14.82 12.88
CA ALA A 97 6.24 15.02 13.84
C ALA A 97 5.70 13.68 14.36
N ALA A 98 5.48 12.70 13.49
CA ALA A 98 5.03 11.37 13.87
C ALA A 98 6.05 10.61 14.73
N ALA A 99 7.35 10.76 14.43
CA ALA A 99 8.42 10.14 15.20
C ALA A 99 8.49 10.67 16.65
N VAL A 100 8.13 11.94 16.87
CA VAL A 100 8.08 12.56 18.21
C VAL A 100 6.78 12.19 18.94
N ASP A 101 5.68 11.99 18.23
CA ASP A 101 4.36 11.69 18.78
C ASP A 101 4.24 10.21 19.20
N THR A 102 3.92 9.35 18.28
CA THR A 102 3.69 7.91 18.51
C THR A 102 4.92 7.05 18.24
N GLY A 103 5.91 7.58 17.53
CA GLY A 103 7.05 6.82 17.02
C GLY A 103 6.70 5.96 15.77
N ILE A 104 5.45 5.99 15.30
CA ILE A 104 4.99 5.22 14.14
C ILE A 104 5.12 6.09 12.89
N PRO A 105 5.86 5.66 11.86
CA PRO A 105 5.94 6.39 10.60
C PRO A 105 4.59 6.51 9.92
N LEU A 106 4.29 7.70 9.37
CA LEU A 106 3.07 7.94 8.61
C LEU A 106 3.02 7.13 7.31
N LEU A 107 1.83 6.69 6.96
CA LEU A 107 1.51 6.36 5.59
C LEU A 107 1.45 7.67 4.79
N ILE A 108 2.27 7.80 3.75
CA ILE A 108 2.28 8.95 2.85
C ILE A 108 1.82 8.48 1.47
N GLY A 109 0.59 8.82 1.13
CA GLY A 109 -0.08 8.33 -0.07
C GLY A 109 -0.31 9.39 -1.15
N VAL A 110 -0.47 8.92 -2.37
CA VAL A 110 -0.80 9.75 -3.53
C VAL A 110 -1.55 8.94 -4.58
N ASP A 111 -2.38 9.62 -5.39
CA ASP A 111 -3.00 9.03 -6.59
C ASP A 111 -2.06 9.20 -7.80
N GLU A 112 -1.18 8.27 -8.05
CA GLU A 112 -0.35 8.22 -9.24
C GLU A 112 -0.75 7.01 -10.11
N GLU A 113 -2.00 7.02 -10.63
CA GLU A 113 -2.55 5.94 -11.43
C GLU A 113 -1.90 5.85 -12.82
N GLY A 114 -1.53 6.99 -13.34
CA GLY A 114 -1.20 7.21 -14.74
C GLY A 114 -2.39 7.78 -15.55
N GLY A 115 -2.13 8.24 -16.76
CA GLY A 115 -3.16 8.81 -17.65
C GLY A 115 -3.75 10.11 -17.14
N THR A 116 -5.04 10.08 -16.80
CA THR A 116 -5.78 11.27 -16.36
C THR A 116 -5.60 11.57 -14.87
N VAL A 117 -5.23 10.57 -14.06
CA VAL A 117 -5.05 10.72 -12.62
C VAL A 117 -3.58 10.56 -12.27
N VAL A 118 -2.90 11.67 -12.24
CA VAL A 118 -1.49 11.81 -11.87
C VAL A 118 -1.31 13.07 -11.02
N ARG A 119 -0.57 12.97 -9.92
CA ARG A 119 -0.33 14.08 -9.00
C ARG A 119 1.13 14.51 -9.03
N VAL A 120 2.03 13.53 -9.01
CA VAL A 120 3.48 13.74 -9.01
C VAL A 120 4.00 13.98 -10.43
N SER A 121 3.73 13.10 -11.36
CA SER A 121 4.22 13.21 -12.75
C SER A 121 3.53 14.30 -13.57
N SER A 122 2.50 14.95 -13.04
CA SER A 122 1.93 16.17 -13.63
C SER A 122 2.83 17.40 -13.43
N ASN A 123 3.74 17.37 -12.48
CA ASN A 123 4.71 18.43 -12.22
C ASN A 123 6.02 18.18 -13.00
N PRO A 124 6.39 19.02 -13.96
CA PRO A 124 7.58 18.85 -14.79
C PRO A 124 8.90 18.97 -14.00
N HIS A 125 8.89 19.53 -12.78
CA HIS A 125 10.07 19.55 -11.91
C HIS A 125 10.32 18.19 -11.22
N LEU A 126 9.30 17.32 -11.18
CA LEU A 126 9.41 16.00 -10.56
C LEU A 126 9.58 14.90 -11.61
N ARG A 127 8.94 15.03 -12.78
CA ARG A 127 9.09 14.12 -13.91
C ARG A 127 8.84 14.86 -15.24
N ALA A 128 9.66 14.60 -16.24
CA ALA A 128 9.58 15.28 -17.53
C ALA A 128 8.26 15.05 -18.31
N SER A 129 7.57 13.94 -18.04
CA SER A 129 6.30 13.60 -18.68
C SER A 129 5.41 12.79 -17.73
N LYS A 130 4.09 12.87 -17.94
CA LYS A 130 3.11 12.07 -17.18
C LYS A 130 3.28 10.57 -17.44
N PHE A 131 3.03 9.75 -16.45
CA PHE A 131 2.89 8.31 -16.65
C PHE A 131 1.69 8.00 -17.55
N PRO A 132 1.79 7.01 -18.45
CA PRO A 132 0.69 6.58 -19.28
C PRO A 132 -0.44 5.94 -18.46
N SER A 133 -1.66 5.86 -19.03
CA SER A 133 -2.71 5.03 -18.42
C SER A 133 -2.34 3.54 -18.55
N PRO A 134 -2.93 2.66 -17.69
CA PRO A 134 -2.69 1.21 -17.79
C PRO A 134 -2.93 0.64 -19.18
N GLN A 135 -3.97 1.11 -19.88
CA GLN A 135 -4.27 0.70 -21.26
C GLN A 135 -3.15 1.10 -22.23
N LYS A 136 -2.60 2.32 -22.10
CA LYS A 136 -1.51 2.80 -22.97
C LYS A 136 -0.20 2.09 -22.68
N ALA A 137 0.11 1.82 -21.41
CA ALA A 137 1.25 1.03 -21.02
C ALA A 137 1.16 -0.38 -21.62
N TYR A 138 0.02 -1.04 -21.47
CA TYR A 138 -0.23 -2.37 -22.03
C TYR A 138 -0.15 -2.39 -23.56
N ALA A 139 -0.73 -1.41 -24.23
CA ALA A 139 -0.66 -1.30 -25.69
C ALA A 139 0.77 -1.10 -26.23
N SER A 140 1.68 -0.57 -25.43
CA SER A 140 3.08 -0.33 -25.84
C SER A 140 3.96 -1.58 -25.78
N GLY A 141 3.64 -2.58 -24.95
CA GLY A 141 4.48 -3.78 -24.78
C GLY A 141 3.91 -4.81 -23.82
N GLY A 142 2.57 -4.91 -23.71
CA GLY A 142 1.91 -5.90 -22.86
C GLY A 142 2.16 -5.69 -21.36
N MET A 143 2.04 -6.76 -20.59
CA MET A 143 2.27 -6.71 -19.14
C MET A 143 3.70 -6.33 -18.76
N GLU A 144 4.69 -6.68 -19.57
CA GLU A 144 6.08 -6.27 -19.32
C GLU A 144 6.22 -4.74 -19.28
N ALA A 145 5.59 -4.03 -20.19
CA ALA A 145 5.57 -2.56 -20.19
C ALA A 145 4.79 -1.99 -19.01
N VAL A 146 3.68 -2.62 -18.61
CA VAL A 146 2.92 -2.23 -17.42
C VAL A 146 3.77 -2.37 -16.14
N LEU A 147 4.46 -3.49 -15.97
CA LEU A 147 5.32 -3.71 -14.80
C LEU A 147 6.56 -2.81 -14.79
N ALA A 148 7.13 -2.52 -15.95
CA ALA A 148 8.22 -1.53 -16.07
C ALA A 148 7.76 -0.12 -15.67
N ASP A 149 6.56 0.29 -16.10
CA ASP A 149 5.93 1.57 -15.72
C ASP A 149 5.62 1.61 -14.21
N THR A 150 5.16 0.49 -13.64
CA THR A 150 4.92 0.37 -12.18
C THR A 150 6.21 0.58 -11.40
N ARG A 151 7.29 -0.13 -11.74
CA ARG A 151 8.60 0.04 -11.08
C ARG A 151 9.12 1.48 -11.16
N GLU A 152 8.98 2.13 -12.33
CA GLU A 152 9.42 3.52 -12.48
C GLU A 152 8.60 4.46 -11.59
N LYS A 153 7.27 4.25 -11.46
CA LYS A 153 6.41 4.97 -10.52
C LYS A 153 6.86 4.77 -9.08
N ASP A 154 7.00 3.53 -8.67
CA ASP A 154 7.35 3.17 -7.29
C ASP A 154 8.72 3.72 -6.91
N PHE A 155 9.71 3.64 -7.80
CA PHE A 155 11.02 4.27 -7.60
C PHE A 155 10.93 5.79 -7.44
N LEU A 156 10.18 6.47 -8.31
CA LEU A 156 10.00 7.93 -8.23
C LEU A 156 9.30 8.32 -6.93
N LEU A 157 8.20 7.64 -6.58
CA LEU A 157 7.42 7.93 -5.38
C LEU A 157 8.23 7.70 -4.10
N SER A 158 8.94 6.58 -4.02
CA SER A 158 9.81 6.26 -2.87
C SER A 158 10.93 7.26 -2.71
N ALA A 159 11.57 7.70 -3.82
CA ALA A 159 12.61 8.71 -3.80
C ALA A 159 12.11 10.08 -3.30
N LEU A 160 10.83 10.37 -3.42
CA LEU A 160 10.19 11.59 -2.94
C LEU A 160 9.63 11.47 -1.50
N GLY A 161 9.65 10.27 -0.91
CA GLY A 161 9.19 10.01 0.44
C GLY A 161 7.77 9.44 0.56
N PHE A 162 7.11 9.11 -0.56
CA PHE A 162 5.84 8.38 -0.54
C PHE A 162 6.10 6.89 -0.27
N ASN A 163 5.19 6.26 0.46
CA ASN A 163 5.22 4.84 0.75
C ASN A 163 3.92 4.11 0.39
N VAL A 164 2.90 4.84 -0.11
CA VAL A 164 1.63 4.29 -0.59
C VAL A 164 1.26 4.94 -1.92
N ASN A 165 0.99 4.15 -2.95
CA ASN A 165 0.29 4.62 -4.15
C ASN A 165 -1.16 4.09 -4.13
N LEU A 166 -2.14 4.99 -4.22
CA LEU A 166 -3.56 4.62 -4.30
C LEU A 166 -3.87 4.10 -5.71
N SER A 167 -3.29 2.97 -6.03
CA SER A 167 -3.27 2.24 -7.31
C SER A 167 -3.02 0.75 -7.00
N PRO A 168 -3.39 -0.18 -7.90
CA PRO A 168 -4.03 -0.01 -9.21
C PRO A 168 -5.54 0.19 -9.12
N VAL A 169 -6.12 0.74 -10.22
CA VAL A 169 -7.58 0.78 -10.42
C VAL A 169 -8.06 -0.60 -10.85
N ALA A 170 -8.91 -1.19 -10.01
CA ALA A 170 -9.50 -2.52 -10.21
C ALA A 170 -10.91 -2.48 -10.81
N ASP A 171 -11.46 -1.28 -11.06
CA ASP A 171 -12.72 -1.13 -11.77
C ASP A 171 -12.66 -1.79 -13.16
N VAL A 172 -13.75 -2.47 -13.55
CA VAL A 172 -13.88 -3.12 -14.84
C VAL A 172 -14.75 -2.26 -15.75
N SER A 173 -14.19 -1.82 -16.87
CA SER A 173 -14.93 -1.18 -17.95
C SER A 173 -14.29 -1.52 -19.30
N THR A 174 -15.13 -1.94 -20.24
CA THR A 174 -14.76 -2.21 -21.65
C THR A 174 -15.44 -1.24 -22.62
N ASN A 175 -16.27 -0.33 -22.10
CA ASN A 175 -17.00 0.63 -22.91
C ASN A 175 -16.37 2.03 -22.79
N PRO A 176 -15.84 2.60 -23.89
CA PRO A 176 -15.23 3.94 -23.89
C PRO A 176 -16.16 5.07 -23.47
N ALA A 177 -17.47 4.84 -23.38
CA ALA A 177 -18.43 5.84 -22.88
C ALA A 177 -18.58 5.85 -21.36
N ASP A 178 -18.04 4.88 -20.65
CA ASP A 178 -18.10 4.81 -19.19
C ASP A 178 -17.17 5.83 -18.55
N PHE A 179 -17.60 6.44 -17.45
CA PHE A 179 -16.82 7.42 -16.71
C PHE A 179 -15.42 6.92 -16.32
N MET A 180 -15.32 5.65 -15.92
CA MET A 180 -14.06 5.06 -15.44
C MET A 180 -13.15 4.53 -16.55
N TYR A 181 -13.63 4.39 -17.79
CA TYR A 181 -12.92 3.66 -18.84
C TYR A 181 -11.45 4.08 -19.01
N ASP A 182 -11.17 5.36 -19.10
CA ASP A 182 -9.81 5.87 -19.33
C ASP A 182 -8.84 5.62 -18.17
N ARG A 183 -9.36 5.26 -16.99
CA ARG A 183 -8.60 4.94 -15.78
C ARG A 183 -8.43 3.45 -15.55
N THR A 184 -9.30 2.63 -16.15
CA THR A 184 -9.29 1.17 -16.00
C THR A 184 -8.25 0.49 -16.89
N PHE A 185 -8.07 -0.80 -16.70
CA PHE A 185 -7.26 -1.62 -17.62
C PHE A 185 -7.92 -1.77 -19.01
N GLY A 186 -9.22 -1.49 -19.14
CA GLY A 186 -9.96 -1.47 -20.39
C GLY A 186 -10.27 -2.85 -20.95
N GLN A 187 -10.20 -3.89 -20.12
CA GLN A 187 -10.48 -5.27 -20.49
C GLN A 187 -11.54 -5.90 -19.56
N ASP A 188 -11.86 -7.17 -19.78
CA ASP A 188 -12.82 -7.89 -18.95
C ASP A 188 -12.33 -8.14 -17.53
N ALA A 189 -13.19 -8.70 -16.68
CA ALA A 189 -12.91 -8.92 -15.27
C ALA A 189 -11.74 -9.87 -15.04
N ALA A 190 -11.59 -10.93 -15.85
CA ALA A 190 -10.52 -11.90 -15.70
C ALA A 190 -9.16 -11.27 -16.03
N ALA A 191 -9.06 -10.57 -17.15
CA ALA A 191 -7.84 -9.85 -17.53
C ALA A 191 -7.51 -8.71 -16.56
N THR A 192 -8.52 -8.01 -16.02
CA THR A 192 -8.32 -6.98 -15.00
C THR A 192 -7.81 -7.59 -13.69
N ALA A 193 -8.32 -8.74 -13.27
CA ALA A 193 -7.83 -9.43 -12.07
C ALA A 193 -6.37 -9.86 -12.22
N ASP A 194 -5.99 -10.42 -13.36
CA ASP A 194 -4.60 -10.80 -13.65
C ASP A 194 -3.65 -9.58 -13.67
N TYR A 195 -4.09 -8.47 -14.28
CA TYR A 195 -3.36 -7.19 -14.24
C TYR A 195 -3.14 -6.71 -12.81
N VAL A 196 -4.22 -6.64 -12.02
CA VAL A 196 -4.17 -6.17 -10.63
C VAL A 196 -3.23 -7.04 -9.80
N ALA A 197 -3.33 -8.37 -9.90
CA ALA A 197 -2.49 -9.29 -9.14
C ALA A 197 -0.99 -9.07 -9.44
N GLN A 198 -0.63 -8.92 -10.72
CA GLN A 198 0.76 -8.70 -11.12
C GLN A 198 1.28 -7.33 -10.68
N VAL A 199 0.48 -6.26 -10.80
CA VAL A 199 0.86 -4.91 -10.36
C VAL A 199 1.04 -4.85 -8.86
N VAL A 200 0.11 -5.41 -8.07
CA VAL A 200 0.23 -5.47 -6.59
C VAL A 200 1.46 -6.25 -6.15
N SER A 201 1.74 -7.39 -6.81
CA SER A 201 2.96 -8.16 -6.53
C SER A 201 4.22 -7.33 -6.80
N GLN A 202 4.26 -6.61 -7.92
CA GLN A 202 5.39 -5.75 -8.25
C GLN A 202 5.57 -4.62 -7.24
N MET A 203 4.49 -3.92 -6.87
CA MET A 203 4.53 -2.85 -5.86
C MET A 203 5.04 -3.37 -4.51
N ALA A 204 4.61 -4.57 -4.11
CA ALA A 204 5.09 -5.20 -2.88
C ALA A 204 6.59 -5.55 -2.95
N GLU A 205 7.09 -6.04 -4.10
CA GLU A 205 8.52 -6.29 -4.34
C GLU A 205 9.34 -4.99 -4.27
N ASP A 206 8.78 -3.88 -4.75
CA ASP A 206 9.42 -2.56 -4.74
C ASP A 206 9.28 -1.84 -3.37
N GLY A 207 8.56 -2.45 -2.40
CA GLY A 207 8.33 -1.87 -1.07
C GLY A 207 7.30 -0.74 -1.06
N MET A 208 6.44 -0.65 -2.07
CA MET A 208 5.38 0.34 -2.19
C MET A 208 4.03 -0.24 -1.74
N GLY A 209 3.36 0.42 -0.80
CA GLY A 209 1.99 0.08 -0.42
C GLY A 209 1.01 0.33 -1.56
N SER A 210 0.10 -0.62 -1.81
CA SER A 210 -0.92 -0.53 -2.85
C SER A 210 -2.32 -0.42 -2.25
N VAL A 211 -3.22 0.31 -2.93
CA VAL A 211 -4.62 0.43 -2.56
C VAL A 211 -5.49 0.17 -3.78
N LEU A 212 -6.18 -0.97 -3.76
CA LEU A 212 -7.13 -1.32 -4.81
C LEU A 212 -8.37 -0.43 -4.72
N LYS A 213 -8.79 0.11 -5.85
CA LYS A 213 -9.97 0.99 -5.91
C LYS A 213 -10.73 0.83 -7.22
N HIS A 214 -12.04 1.06 -7.18
CA HIS A 214 -12.83 1.56 -6.09
C HIS A 214 -13.75 0.43 -5.56
N PHE A 215 -13.94 0.33 -4.29
CA PHE A 215 -14.89 -0.61 -3.72
C PHE A 215 -16.25 0.10 -3.53
N PRO A 216 -17.37 -0.52 -3.89
CA PRO A 216 -17.57 -1.85 -4.51
C PRO A 216 -17.34 -1.88 -6.03
N GLY A 217 -16.86 -0.82 -6.64
CA GLY A 217 -16.60 -0.66 -8.07
C GLY A 217 -17.65 0.19 -8.77
N TYR A 218 -17.19 1.03 -9.71
CA TYR A 218 -18.09 1.90 -10.47
C TYR A 218 -18.93 1.15 -11.48
N GLY A 219 -18.37 0.13 -12.15
CA GLY A 219 -19.01 -0.46 -13.31
C GLY A 219 -19.30 0.61 -14.37
N ASN A 220 -20.56 0.69 -14.80
CA ASN A 220 -21.06 1.70 -15.72
C ASN A 220 -21.79 2.88 -15.02
N ASN A 221 -21.60 3.05 -13.71
CA ASN A 221 -22.20 4.14 -12.96
C ASN A 221 -21.55 5.49 -13.27
N VAL A 222 -22.27 6.56 -12.94
CA VAL A 222 -21.81 7.95 -13.11
C VAL A 222 -20.81 8.35 -12.06
N ASP A 223 -20.11 9.47 -12.33
CA ASP A 223 -19.15 10.06 -11.41
C ASP A 223 -19.79 10.49 -10.08
N THR A 224 -19.36 9.88 -8.98
CA THR A 224 -19.85 10.20 -7.63
C THR A 224 -19.33 11.53 -7.08
N HIS A 225 -18.34 12.17 -7.72
CA HIS A 225 -17.88 13.50 -7.34
C HIS A 225 -18.88 14.60 -7.76
N THR A 226 -19.74 14.31 -8.73
CA THR A 226 -20.70 15.27 -9.28
C THR A 226 -22.14 15.06 -8.82
N GLY A 227 -22.41 13.94 -8.13
CA GLY A 227 -23.76 13.61 -7.67
C GLY A 227 -23.84 12.24 -6.99
N ILE A 228 -25.06 11.79 -6.75
CA ILE A 228 -25.34 10.46 -6.18
C ILE A 228 -25.46 9.46 -7.31
N ALA A 229 -24.61 8.44 -7.29
CA ALA A 229 -24.78 7.26 -8.15
C ALA A 229 -25.66 6.24 -7.42
N VAL A 230 -26.69 5.74 -8.12
CA VAL A 230 -27.52 4.64 -7.65
C VAL A 230 -27.25 3.45 -8.57
N ASP A 231 -26.62 2.42 -8.04
CA ASP A 231 -26.35 1.22 -8.81
C ASP A 231 -27.66 0.46 -9.09
N GLN A 232 -27.95 0.25 -10.36
CA GLN A 232 -29.15 -0.44 -10.84
C GLN A 232 -28.90 -1.94 -11.12
N ARG A 233 -27.67 -2.40 -10.96
CA ARG A 233 -27.32 -3.80 -11.17
C ARG A 233 -27.94 -4.66 -10.05
N PRO A 234 -28.43 -5.86 -10.36
CA PRO A 234 -28.92 -6.77 -9.33
C PRO A 234 -27.76 -7.29 -8.48
N LEU A 235 -28.07 -7.62 -7.21
CA LEU A 235 -27.06 -8.08 -6.24
C LEU A 235 -26.25 -9.29 -6.73
N GLU A 236 -26.87 -10.14 -7.53
CA GLU A 236 -26.28 -11.35 -8.11
C GLU A 236 -25.20 -11.06 -9.18
N SER A 237 -25.05 -9.78 -9.56
CA SER A 237 -23.99 -9.34 -10.51
C SER A 237 -22.67 -8.93 -9.85
N PHE A 238 -22.59 -9.03 -8.50
CA PHE A 238 -21.40 -8.70 -7.70
C PHE A 238 -20.69 -9.95 -7.17
#